data_72beb39602610358b3f8e98b63bd5c65
#
_entry.id   72beb39602610358b3f8e98b63bd5c65
#
_cell.length_a   1.000
_cell.length_b   1.000
_cell.length_c   1.000
_cell.angle_alpha   90.00
_cell.angle_beta   90.00
_cell.angle_gamma   90.00
#
_symmetry.space_group_name_H-M   'P 1'
#
loop_
_entity.id
_entity.type
_entity.pdbx_description
1 polymer ?
#
loop_
_entity_poly.entity_id
_entity_poly.type
_entity_poly.pdbx_seq_one_letter_code
_entity_poly.pdbx_strand_id
1 'polypeptide(L)'
;MLVLEFNAKIVDGVESVMLPEGTYMVAAESDKTVNTENSYVKRLVGNTQYHYELVSGSITVSYNSEGGYELLTNDLVIKKGEETFEVTYSYSGTIKFDDWKVVAAGLQSVTDDIIDMPFSDIDAVYYGNLFGYGTANYVISLSTEGFVEDETGTLPGVMIVMNMFDELPSGDELPILSEGTYTVYPSFNSQEFSMLYGMNMDGMPFGTYLFQIDSKGAQAMDFIMEGNVNVSRSQVGYNDVYTLEYEFTAPTKRKVKGTWTGGMEIT
;
A
#
# COMPACT_ATOMS: atom_id res chain seq x y z
N MET A 1 -3.56 14.64 -11.29
CA MET A 1 -4.30 13.98 -10.20
C MET A 1 -3.74 14.49 -8.88
N LEU A 2 -4.57 14.87 -7.95
CA LEU A 2 -4.20 15.23 -6.58
C LEU A 2 -4.60 14.04 -5.68
N VAL A 3 -3.69 13.59 -4.85
CA VAL A 3 -3.90 12.54 -3.85
C VAL A 3 -3.69 13.16 -2.49
N LEU A 4 -4.63 12.95 -1.59
CA LEU A 4 -4.66 13.56 -0.26
C LEU A 4 -4.97 12.51 0.80
N GLU A 5 -4.13 12.45 1.82
CA GLU A 5 -4.42 11.75 3.06
C GLU A 5 -4.81 12.76 4.14
N PHE A 6 -6.03 12.63 4.64
CA PHE A 6 -6.56 13.50 5.68
C PHE A 6 -6.49 12.82 7.05
N ASN A 7 -5.95 13.51 8.02
CA ASN A 7 -6.03 13.13 9.43
C ASN A 7 -7.18 13.88 10.09
N ALA A 8 -8.20 13.15 10.48
CA ALA A 8 -9.38 13.69 11.14
C ALA A 8 -9.84 12.78 12.27
N LYS A 9 -10.40 13.37 13.33
CA LYS A 9 -11.02 12.58 14.39
C LYS A 9 -12.26 11.87 13.87
N ILE A 10 -12.38 10.60 14.23
CA ILE A 10 -13.59 9.83 13.97
C ILE A 10 -14.74 10.48 14.75
N VAL A 11 -15.85 10.74 14.07
CA VAL A 11 -17.08 11.21 14.73
C VAL A 11 -17.83 9.98 15.25
N ASP A 12 -17.94 9.87 16.57
CA ASP A 12 -18.67 8.76 17.20
C ASP A 12 -20.14 8.75 16.80
N GLY A 13 -20.69 7.57 16.57
CA GLY A 13 -22.11 7.36 16.31
C GLY A 13 -22.57 7.57 14.85
N VAL A 14 -21.65 7.67 13.91
CA VAL A 14 -21.97 7.73 12.48
C VAL A 14 -21.79 6.35 11.85
N GLU A 15 -22.82 5.86 11.15
CA GLU A 15 -22.79 4.54 10.49
C GLU A 15 -21.84 4.48 9.28
N SER A 16 -21.38 5.62 8.78
CA SER A 16 -20.45 5.71 7.64
C SER A 16 -19.29 6.64 7.94
N VAL A 17 -18.12 6.29 7.45
CA VAL A 17 -16.93 7.16 7.50
C VAL A 17 -17.23 8.43 6.70
N MET A 18 -17.04 9.57 7.33
CA MET A 18 -17.17 10.89 6.69
C MET A 18 -15.94 11.74 6.99
N LEU A 19 -15.47 12.48 6.01
CA LEU A 19 -14.46 13.51 6.21
C LEU A 19 -15.15 14.76 6.80
N PRO A 20 -14.85 15.16 8.06
CA PRO A 20 -15.51 16.31 8.67
C PRO A 20 -15.22 17.62 7.94
N GLU A 21 -16.19 18.53 7.94
CA GLU A 21 -15.98 19.89 7.44
C GLU A 21 -14.88 20.62 8.22
N GLY A 22 -14.15 21.46 7.54
CA GLY A 22 -13.11 22.31 8.13
C GLY A 22 -11.95 22.59 7.21
N THR A 23 -10.95 23.25 7.75
CA THR A 23 -9.68 23.53 7.06
C THR A 23 -8.62 22.58 7.58
N TYR A 24 -7.99 21.87 6.67
CA TYR A 24 -6.92 20.90 6.90
C TYR A 24 -5.60 21.50 6.42
N MET A 25 -4.67 21.70 7.32
CA MET A 25 -3.35 22.24 7.00
C MET A 25 -2.44 21.16 6.43
N VAL A 26 -1.68 21.50 5.42
CA VAL A 26 -0.60 20.61 4.93
C VAL A 26 0.52 20.59 5.97
N ALA A 27 0.65 19.50 6.69
CA ALA A 27 1.59 19.32 7.80
C ALA A 27 1.83 17.84 8.10
N ALA A 28 2.76 17.55 8.99
CA ALA A 28 2.92 16.23 9.58
C ALA A 28 1.65 15.76 10.31
N GLU A 29 1.55 14.48 10.59
CA GLU A 29 0.36 13.84 11.15
C GLU A 29 -0.12 14.50 12.45
N SER A 30 -1.32 15.09 12.40
CA SER A 30 -2.07 15.60 13.56
C SER A 30 -3.55 15.75 13.19
N ASP A 31 -4.41 16.11 14.15
CA ASP A 31 -5.83 16.35 13.87
C ASP A 31 -6.01 17.53 12.90
N LYS A 32 -6.88 17.39 11.91
CA LYS A 32 -7.15 18.37 10.84
C LYS A 32 -5.91 18.76 10.03
N THR A 33 -5.13 17.76 9.63
CA THR A 33 -4.04 17.94 8.69
C THR A 33 -4.23 17.10 7.43
N VAL A 34 -3.53 17.53 6.37
CA VAL A 34 -3.23 16.71 5.19
C VAL A 34 -1.79 16.25 5.35
N ASN A 35 -1.61 14.94 5.48
CA ASN A 35 -0.31 14.33 5.71
C ASN A 35 0.62 14.54 4.50
N THR A 36 1.78 15.16 4.73
CA THR A 36 2.76 15.44 3.67
C THR A 36 3.46 14.20 3.14
N GLU A 37 3.56 13.14 3.92
CA GLU A 37 4.26 11.92 3.52
C GLU A 37 3.47 11.12 2.48
N ASN A 38 2.13 11.11 2.61
CA ASN A 38 1.24 10.30 1.78
C ASN A 38 0.38 11.13 0.81
N SER A 39 0.58 12.45 0.77
CA SER A 39 -0.16 13.34 -0.12
C SER A 39 0.75 13.91 -1.20
N TYR A 40 0.27 13.89 -2.44
CA TYR A 40 1.09 14.29 -3.57
C TYR A 40 0.26 14.69 -4.80
N VAL A 41 0.90 15.33 -5.76
CA VAL A 41 0.34 15.58 -7.09
C VAL A 41 1.03 14.73 -8.13
N LYS A 42 0.24 13.99 -8.91
CA LYS A 42 0.71 13.28 -10.12
C LYS A 42 0.33 14.07 -11.36
N ARG A 43 1.28 14.22 -12.28
CA ARG A 43 1.05 14.79 -13.61
C ARG A 43 1.56 13.82 -14.65
N LEU A 44 0.71 13.44 -15.61
CA LEU A 44 1.08 12.63 -16.76
C LEU A 44 1.33 13.54 -17.96
N VAL A 45 2.48 13.37 -18.60
CA VAL A 45 2.83 14.07 -19.84
C VAL A 45 3.33 13.03 -20.85
N GLY A 46 2.51 12.70 -21.84
CA GLY A 46 2.74 11.54 -22.69
C GLY A 46 2.69 10.26 -21.85
N ASN A 47 3.75 9.46 -21.88
CA ASN A 47 3.89 8.26 -21.05
C ASN A 47 4.76 8.50 -19.79
N THR A 48 5.15 9.74 -19.51
CA THR A 48 5.99 10.05 -18.36
C THR A 48 5.12 10.58 -17.22
N GLN A 49 5.22 9.93 -16.08
CA GLN A 49 4.57 10.35 -14.84
C GLN A 49 5.53 11.22 -14.02
N TYR A 50 5.05 12.36 -13.59
CA TYR A 50 5.76 13.29 -12.70
C TYR A 50 5.09 13.27 -11.34
N HIS A 51 5.88 13.19 -10.29
CA HIS A 51 5.45 13.22 -8.91
C HIS A 51 5.92 14.51 -8.25
N TYR A 52 5.02 15.17 -7.51
CA TYR A 52 5.27 16.39 -6.77
C TYR A 52 4.82 16.22 -5.32
N GLU A 53 5.67 16.53 -4.38
CA GLU A 53 5.38 16.50 -2.95
C GLU A 53 4.56 17.73 -2.53
N LEU A 54 3.66 17.59 -1.56
CA LEU A 54 3.02 18.72 -0.91
C LEU A 54 3.98 19.36 0.10
N VAL A 55 4.08 20.67 0.08
CA VAL A 55 5.00 21.43 0.96
C VAL A 55 4.23 22.22 2.00
N SER A 56 3.23 22.96 1.58
CA SER A 56 2.46 23.87 2.45
C SER A 56 1.11 24.20 1.83
N GLY A 57 0.29 24.91 2.60
CA GLY A 57 -1.04 25.34 2.21
C GLY A 57 -2.13 24.66 3.04
N SER A 58 -3.35 24.72 2.57
CA SER A 58 -4.48 24.08 3.23
C SER A 58 -5.55 23.61 2.25
N ILE A 59 -6.41 22.72 2.72
CA ILE A 59 -7.58 22.23 1.99
C ILE A 59 -8.80 22.53 2.84
N THR A 60 -9.73 23.31 2.31
CA THR A 60 -11.05 23.49 2.92
C THR A 60 -11.99 22.42 2.43
N VAL A 61 -12.61 21.73 3.37
CA VAL A 61 -13.65 20.72 3.16
C VAL A 61 -14.98 21.28 3.60
N SER A 62 -15.97 21.24 2.73
CA SER A 62 -17.37 21.56 3.03
C SER A 62 -18.31 20.59 2.33
N TYR A 63 -19.57 20.57 2.77
CA TYR A 63 -20.61 19.77 2.10
C TYR A 63 -21.42 20.68 1.17
N ASN A 64 -21.77 20.17 -0.01
CA ASN A 64 -22.67 20.84 -0.92
C ASN A 64 -24.15 20.55 -0.57
N SER A 65 -25.07 21.26 -1.22
CA SER A 65 -26.51 21.12 -0.99
C SER A 65 -27.09 19.76 -1.37
N GLU A 66 -26.34 18.94 -2.10
CA GLU A 66 -26.74 17.61 -2.54
C GLU A 66 -26.15 16.50 -1.65
N GLY A 67 -25.46 16.87 -0.56
CA GLY A 67 -24.81 15.92 0.37
C GLY A 67 -23.47 15.39 -0.13
N GLY A 68 -22.93 15.96 -1.20
CA GLY A 68 -21.57 15.71 -1.66
C GLY A 68 -20.55 16.62 -0.98
N TYR A 69 -19.29 16.48 -1.36
CA TYR A 69 -18.16 17.25 -0.86
C TYR A 69 -17.79 18.39 -1.79
N GLU A 70 -17.36 19.48 -1.21
CA GLU A 70 -16.60 20.54 -1.87
C GLU A 70 -15.22 20.60 -1.23
N LEU A 71 -14.17 20.44 -2.03
CA LEU A 71 -12.78 20.60 -1.62
C LEU A 71 -12.18 21.78 -2.37
N LEU A 72 -11.55 22.69 -1.64
CA LEU A 72 -10.85 23.83 -2.21
C LEU A 72 -9.45 23.93 -1.59
N THR A 73 -8.42 23.95 -2.44
CA THR A 73 -7.06 24.22 -1.98
C THR A 73 -6.84 25.73 -1.80
N ASN A 74 -6.13 26.10 -0.72
CA ASN A 74 -5.75 27.49 -0.45
C ASN A 74 -4.21 27.54 -0.31
N ASP A 75 -3.59 28.35 -1.15
CA ASP A 75 -2.13 28.59 -1.17
C ASP A 75 -1.31 27.28 -1.17
N LEU A 76 -1.80 26.27 -1.93
CA LEU A 76 -1.16 24.96 -1.97
C LEU A 76 0.14 25.05 -2.75
N VAL A 77 1.25 24.71 -2.08
CA VAL A 77 2.59 24.66 -2.67
C VAL A 77 3.02 23.20 -2.83
N ILE A 78 3.45 22.86 -4.02
CA ILE A 78 4.03 21.56 -4.35
C ILE A 78 5.48 21.73 -4.80
N LYS A 79 6.31 20.69 -4.67
CA LYS A 79 7.69 20.72 -5.13
C LYS A 79 8.08 19.46 -5.91
N LYS A 80 9.08 19.63 -6.78
CA LYS A 80 9.81 18.54 -7.42
C LYS A 80 11.30 18.89 -7.46
N GLY A 81 12.11 18.15 -6.71
CA GLY A 81 13.50 18.54 -6.46
C GLY A 81 13.57 19.90 -5.77
N GLU A 82 14.30 20.86 -6.37
CA GLU A 82 14.43 22.22 -5.84
C GLU A 82 13.35 23.19 -6.34
N GLU A 83 12.52 22.79 -7.30
CA GLU A 83 11.50 23.65 -7.88
C GLU A 83 10.18 23.58 -7.10
N THR A 84 9.57 24.73 -6.81
CA THR A 84 8.29 24.85 -6.15
C THR A 84 7.25 25.52 -7.05
N PHE A 85 5.99 25.11 -6.91
CA PHE A 85 4.86 25.59 -7.70
C PHE A 85 3.67 25.84 -6.79
N GLU A 86 3.01 26.99 -6.97
CA GLU A 86 1.68 27.23 -6.40
C GLU A 86 0.63 26.61 -7.31
N VAL A 87 -0.32 25.89 -6.72
CA VAL A 87 -1.37 25.19 -7.47
C VAL A 87 -2.72 25.39 -6.79
N THR A 88 -3.75 25.46 -7.61
CA THR A 88 -5.14 25.55 -7.13
C THR A 88 -5.93 24.38 -7.70
N TYR A 89 -6.60 23.66 -6.82
CA TYR A 89 -7.55 22.60 -7.17
C TYR A 89 -8.89 22.86 -6.50
N SER A 90 -9.95 22.49 -7.20
CA SER A 90 -11.28 22.41 -6.63
C SER A 90 -11.94 21.11 -7.04
N TYR A 91 -12.73 20.56 -6.15
CA TYR A 91 -13.55 19.38 -6.40
C TYR A 91 -14.94 19.61 -5.84
N SER A 92 -15.96 19.22 -6.57
CA SER A 92 -17.34 19.15 -6.08
C SER A 92 -17.95 17.84 -6.54
N GLY A 93 -18.44 17.04 -5.61
CA GLY A 93 -19.04 15.74 -5.93
C GLY A 93 -19.09 14.77 -4.75
N THR A 94 -19.45 13.54 -5.04
CA THR A 94 -19.51 12.48 -4.02
C THR A 94 -18.15 11.83 -3.86
N ILE A 95 -17.67 11.73 -2.61
CA ILE A 95 -16.51 10.92 -2.25
C ILE A 95 -17.04 9.65 -1.59
N LYS A 96 -16.64 8.51 -2.11
CA LYS A 96 -16.89 7.22 -1.45
C LYS A 96 -15.71 6.92 -0.56
N PHE A 97 -16.02 6.55 0.67
CA PHE A 97 -15.04 6.04 1.62
C PHE A 97 -15.25 4.54 1.76
N ASP A 98 -14.21 3.78 1.52
CA ASP A 98 -14.19 2.37 1.82
C ASP A 98 -13.74 2.21 3.28
N ASP A 99 -14.53 1.50 4.08
CA ASP A 99 -14.11 1.16 5.44
C ASP A 99 -13.13 -0.03 5.34
N TRP A 100 -11.85 0.26 5.52
CA TRP A 100 -10.79 -0.74 5.50
C TRP A 100 -10.94 -1.82 6.58
N LYS A 101 -11.81 -1.61 7.56
CA LYS A 101 -12.19 -2.64 8.54
C LYS A 101 -13.13 -3.68 7.94
N VAL A 102 -13.78 -3.38 6.83
CA VAL A 102 -14.59 -4.35 6.09
C VAL A 102 -13.68 -5.12 5.16
N VAL A 103 -12.93 -6.00 5.72
CA VAL A 103 -12.15 -7.01 5.00
C VAL A 103 -13.12 -7.86 4.17
N ALA A 104 -12.64 -8.46 3.08
CA ALA A 104 -13.39 -9.32 2.16
C ALA A 104 -14.54 -10.07 2.86
N ALA A 105 -15.74 -9.99 2.31
CA ALA A 105 -17.00 -10.36 2.94
C ALA A 105 -16.90 -11.63 3.82
N GLY A 106 -17.03 -11.46 5.12
CA GLY A 106 -17.08 -12.54 6.11
C GLY A 106 -15.76 -12.88 6.82
N LEU A 107 -14.62 -12.28 6.46
CA LEU A 107 -13.38 -12.49 7.20
C LEU A 107 -13.23 -11.48 8.33
N GLN A 108 -12.61 -11.90 9.42
CA GLN A 108 -12.25 -11.04 10.54
C GLN A 108 -10.85 -10.44 10.32
N SER A 109 -10.57 -9.29 10.94
CA SER A 109 -9.22 -8.76 11.00
C SER A 109 -8.32 -9.62 11.89
N VAL A 110 -7.03 -9.64 11.56
CA VAL A 110 -6.00 -10.29 12.40
C VAL A 110 -5.95 -9.59 13.77
N THR A 111 -5.96 -10.35 14.85
CA THR A 111 -6.07 -9.81 16.21
C THR A 111 -4.74 -9.55 16.89
N ASP A 112 -3.68 -10.24 16.45
CA ASP A 112 -2.36 -10.22 17.09
C ASP A 112 -1.30 -9.62 16.18
N ASP A 113 -0.23 -9.09 16.77
CA ASP A 113 0.96 -8.70 16.02
C ASP A 113 1.65 -9.95 15.46
N ILE A 114 2.15 -9.86 14.23
CA ILE A 114 2.93 -10.91 13.57
C ILE A 114 4.39 -10.47 13.58
N ILE A 115 5.14 -10.97 14.54
CA ILE A 115 6.54 -10.60 14.77
C ILE A 115 7.44 -11.82 14.58
N ASP A 116 8.46 -11.68 13.73
CA ASP A 116 9.47 -12.69 13.46
C ASP A 116 8.87 -14.08 13.16
N MET A 117 7.77 -14.09 12.38
CA MET A 117 7.12 -15.32 11.96
C MET A 117 8.09 -16.17 11.13
N PRO A 118 8.23 -17.48 11.42
CA PRO A 118 9.13 -18.37 10.69
C PRO A 118 8.54 -18.75 9.34
N PHE A 119 8.55 -17.81 8.39
CA PHE A 119 8.19 -18.10 7.01
C PHE A 119 9.25 -19.01 6.39
N SER A 120 8.80 -20.14 5.84
CA SER A 120 9.67 -21.14 5.19
C SER A 120 9.45 -21.18 3.69
N ASP A 121 8.23 -20.90 3.25
CA ASP A 121 7.83 -21.04 1.86
C ASP A 121 7.75 -19.65 1.21
N ILE A 122 8.25 -19.56 -0.02
CA ILE A 122 8.19 -18.35 -0.85
C ILE A 122 7.71 -18.71 -2.24
N ASP A 123 6.81 -17.89 -2.76
CA ASP A 123 6.43 -17.89 -4.16
C ASP A 123 6.61 -16.48 -4.72
N ALA A 124 7.19 -16.37 -5.93
CA ALA A 124 7.48 -15.09 -6.56
C ALA A 124 7.11 -15.14 -8.03
N VAL A 125 6.16 -14.29 -8.43
CA VAL A 125 5.63 -14.24 -9.80
C VAL A 125 5.90 -12.88 -10.41
N TYR A 126 6.44 -12.88 -11.62
CA TYR A 126 6.68 -11.71 -12.44
C TYR A 126 5.56 -11.51 -13.47
N TYR A 127 4.88 -10.38 -13.40
CA TYR A 127 3.78 -10.03 -14.31
C TYR A 127 4.17 -9.01 -15.39
N GLY A 128 5.44 -8.64 -15.50
CA GLY A 128 5.89 -7.62 -16.44
C GLY A 128 5.25 -6.27 -16.18
N ASN A 129 5.01 -5.52 -17.25
CA ASN A 129 4.33 -4.21 -17.19
C ASN A 129 2.80 -4.38 -17.12
N LEU A 130 2.30 -5.09 -16.08
CA LEU A 130 0.88 -5.45 -15.92
C LEU A 130 -0.06 -4.24 -16.01
N PHE A 131 0.32 -3.13 -15.40
CA PHE A 131 -0.52 -1.93 -15.31
C PHE A 131 -0.26 -0.92 -16.42
N GLY A 132 0.71 -1.17 -17.31
CA GLY A 132 1.00 -0.29 -18.46
C GLY A 132 1.72 1.03 -18.10
N TYR A 133 2.29 1.15 -16.90
CA TYR A 133 2.95 2.38 -16.42
C TYR A 133 4.47 2.39 -16.61
N GLY A 134 5.04 1.36 -17.23
CA GLY A 134 6.46 1.29 -17.53
C GLY A 134 7.31 0.73 -16.39
N THR A 135 6.69 0.10 -15.41
CA THR A 135 7.34 -0.63 -14.31
C THR A 135 6.99 -2.11 -14.32
N ALA A 136 7.91 -2.92 -13.85
CA ALA A 136 7.68 -4.34 -13.60
C ALA A 136 6.78 -4.53 -12.39
N ASN A 137 5.91 -5.52 -12.42
CA ASN A 137 5.10 -5.92 -11.28
C ASN A 137 5.50 -7.32 -10.82
N TYR A 138 5.80 -7.44 -9.55
CA TYR A 138 6.14 -8.69 -8.85
C TYR A 138 5.11 -8.93 -7.76
N VAL A 139 4.64 -10.16 -7.64
CA VAL A 139 3.84 -10.61 -6.50
C VAL A 139 4.66 -11.65 -5.75
N ILE A 140 5.01 -11.34 -4.51
CA ILE A 140 5.80 -12.21 -3.64
C ILE A 140 4.96 -12.61 -2.45
N SER A 141 4.86 -13.91 -2.23
CA SER A 141 4.15 -14.49 -1.09
C SER A 141 5.14 -15.20 -0.17
N LEU A 142 5.13 -14.81 1.10
CA LEU A 142 5.83 -15.55 2.17
C LEU A 142 4.80 -16.29 2.99
N SER A 143 5.00 -17.58 3.23
CA SER A 143 4.08 -18.35 4.06
C SER A 143 4.79 -19.26 5.06
N THR A 144 4.06 -19.67 6.08
CA THR A 144 4.49 -20.72 7.00
C THR A 144 4.44 -22.08 6.30
N GLU A 145 5.23 -23.03 6.78
CA GLU A 145 5.44 -24.36 6.17
C GLU A 145 4.14 -25.05 5.76
N GLY A 146 4.04 -25.40 4.48
CA GLY A 146 2.93 -26.14 3.90
C GLY A 146 1.60 -25.36 3.78
N PHE A 147 1.56 -24.08 4.16
CA PHE A 147 0.32 -23.31 4.20
C PHE A 147 -0.33 -23.12 2.82
N VAL A 148 0.47 -22.88 1.78
CA VAL A 148 -0.02 -22.67 0.41
C VAL A 148 -0.40 -24.01 -0.26
N GLU A 149 0.23 -25.10 0.15
CA GLU A 149 -0.01 -26.43 -0.40
C GLU A 149 -1.26 -27.11 0.16
N ASP A 150 -1.88 -26.52 1.20
CA ASP A 150 -3.11 -27.05 1.78
C ASP A 150 -4.32 -26.72 0.89
N GLU A 151 -4.64 -27.61 -0.04
CA GLU A 151 -5.80 -27.49 -0.92
C GLU A 151 -7.13 -27.43 -0.15
N THR A 152 -7.14 -27.82 1.11
CA THR A 152 -8.34 -27.76 1.97
C THR A 152 -8.54 -26.39 2.60
N GLY A 153 -7.47 -25.57 2.66
CA GLY A 153 -7.50 -24.25 3.28
C GLY A 153 -7.79 -24.28 4.78
N THR A 154 -7.39 -25.35 5.46
CA THR A 154 -7.66 -25.56 6.90
C THR A 154 -6.39 -25.63 7.75
N LEU A 155 -5.22 -25.76 7.12
CA LEU A 155 -3.96 -25.80 7.84
C LEU A 155 -3.70 -24.45 8.54
N PRO A 156 -3.51 -24.44 9.87
CA PRO A 156 -3.14 -23.20 10.56
C PRO A 156 -1.83 -22.64 10.03
N GLY A 157 -1.83 -21.33 9.78
CA GLY A 157 -0.65 -20.65 9.27
C GLY A 157 -0.88 -19.19 8.95
N VAL A 158 0.16 -18.56 8.43
CA VAL A 158 0.18 -17.14 8.05
C VAL A 158 0.80 -17.01 6.66
N MET A 159 0.24 -16.14 5.85
CA MET A 159 0.78 -15.75 4.56
C MET A 159 0.78 -14.22 4.44
N ILE A 160 1.89 -13.68 3.97
CA ILE A 160 2.00 -12.27 3.55
C ILE A 160 2.13 -12.24 2.03
N VAL A 161 1.27 -11.49 1.37
CA VAL A 161 1.38 -11.22 -0.07
C VAL A 161 1.84 -9.77 -0.25
N MET A 162 2.89 -9.57 -1.03
CA MET A 162 3.51 -8.30 -1.34
C MET A 162 3.44 -8.05 -2.84
N ASN A 163 2.73 -7.00 -3.25
CA ASN A 163 2.63 -6.61 -4.65
C ASN A 163 3.56 -5.41 -4.90
N MET A 164 4.68 -5.66 -5.57
CA MET A 164 5.83 -4.76 -5.66
C MET A 164 6.02 -4.26 -7.08
N PHE A 165 6.48 -3.01 -7.22
CA PHE A 165 6.85 -2.40 -8.51
C PHE A 165 8.34 -2.14 -8.56
N ASP A 166 8.96 -2.55 -9.66
CA ASP A 166 10.40 -2.46 -9.89
C ASP A 166 10.71 -1.97 -11.30
N GLU A 167 11.97 -1.82 -11.61
CA GLU A 167 12.45 -1.53 -12.96
C GLU A 167 12.12 -2.69 -13.93
N LEU A 168 11.72 -2.35 -15.15
CA LEU A 168 11.52 -3.37 -16.19
C LEU A 168 12.87 -3.95 -16.61
N PRO A 169 13.02 -5.28 -16.65
CA PRO A 169 14.20 -5.91 -17.23
C PRO A 169 14.48 -5.42 -18.66
N SER A 170 15.73 -5.21 -18.98
CA SER A 170 16.17 -4.75 -20.30
C SER A 170 16.29 -5.93 -21.26
N GLY A 171 15.65 -5.85 -22.42
CA GLY A 171 15.82 -6.84 -23.49
C GLY A 171 15.38 -8.26 -23.06
N ASP A 172 16.34 -9.22 -23.16
CA ASP A 172 16.11 -10.62 -22.84
C ASP A 172 16.60 -11.00 -21.41
N GLU A 173 16.80 -10.01 -20.55
CA GLU A 173 17.24 -10.27 -19.16
C GLU A 173 16.14 -10.98 -18.38
N LEU A 174 16.55 -11.95 -17.56
CA LEU A 174 15.63 -12.62 -16.65
C LEU A 174 15.13 -11.64 -15.58
N PRO A 175 13.86 -11.77 -15.18
CA PRO A 175 13.33 -10.93 -14.12
C PRO A 175 14.07 -11.21 -12.81
N ILE A 176 14.53 -10.13 -12.18
CA ILE A 176 15.14 -10.14 -10.84
C ILE A 176 14.53 -9.03 -10.04
N LEU A 177 14.37 -9.22 -8.74
CA LEU A 177 13.95 -8.16 -7.85
C LEU A 177 15.18 -7.33 -7.45
N SER A 178 15.11 -6.01 -7.65
CA SER A 178 16.21 -5.08 -7.37
C SER A 178 16.40 -4.89 -5.87
N GLU A 179 17.64 -4.64 -5.45
CA GLU A 179 17.95 -4.27 -4.08
C GLU A 179 17.44 -2.84 -3.80
N GLY A 180 16.80 -2.65 -2.65
CA GLY A 180 16.27 -1.35 -2.28
C GLY A 180 15.12 -1.44 -1.28
N THR A 181 14.54 -0.29 -0.96
CA THR A 181 13.40 -0.21 -0.03
C THR A 181 12.11 0.04 -0.80
N TYR A 182 11.21 -0.92 -0.76
CA TYR A 182 9.89 -0.87 -1.38
C TYR A 182 8.88 -0.38 -0.34
N THR A 183 8.19 0.71 -0.64
CA THR A 183 7.26 1.35 0.30
C THR A 183 5.81 1.17 -0.14
N VAL A 184 4.95 0.80 0.80
CA VAL A 184 3.49 0.78 0.60
C VAL A 184 2.97 2.20 0.65
N TYR A 185 2.28 2.63 -0.41
CA TYR A 185 1.59 3.91 -0.43
C TYR A 185 0.08 3.68 -0.30
N PRO A 186 -0.64 4.50 0.49
CA PRO A 186 -2.08 4.34 0.72
C PRO A 186 -2.94 4.74 -0.49
N SER A 187 -2.33 4.87 -1.64
CA SER A 187 -2.96 5.13 -2.93
C SER A 187 -2.20 4.41 -4.03
N PHE A 188 -2.86 4.15 -5.16
CA PHE A 188 -2.20 3.52 -6.29
C PHE A 188 -0.94 4.29 -6.71
N ASN A 189 0.19 3.67 -6.51
CA ASN A 189 1.50 4.14 -6.93
C ASN A 189 2.23 2.98 -7.60
N SER A 190 2.61 3.17 -8.86
CA SER A 190 3.32 2.18 -9.68
C SER A 190 4.75 2.64 -10.00
N GLN A 191 5.35 3.46 -9.16
CA GLN A 191 6.76 3.82 -9.32
C GLN A 191 7.63 2.65 -8.89
N GLU A 192 8.85 2.60 -9.41
CA GLU A 192 9.89 1.72 -8.92
C GLU A 192 10.06 1.88 -7.41
N PHE A 193 10.35 0.79 -6.73
CA PHE A 193 10.48 0.72 -5.27
C PHE A 193 9.20 1.12 -4.52
N SER A 194 8.03 0.94 -5.14
CA SER A 194 6.74 1.05 -4.46
C SER A 194 6.04 -0.29 -4.34
N MET A 195 5.06 -0.34 -3.45
CA MET A 195 4.18 -1.49 -3.27
C MET A 195 2.73 -1.05 -3.38
N LEU A 196 1.93 -1.90 -4.01
CA LEU A 196 0.49 -1.68 -4.07
C LEU A 196 -0.13 -2.00 -2.71
N TYR A 197 -0.84 -1.03 -2.15
CA TYR A 197 -1.61 -1.25 -0.92
C TYR A 197 -2.67 -2.34 -1.08
N GLY A 198 -3.03 -2.97 0.03
CA GLY A 198 -4.07 -3.99 0.03
C GLY A 198 -5.46 -3.42 -0.18
N MET A 199 -6.27 -4.09 -0.98
CA MET A 199 -7.65 -3.69 -1.26
C MET A 199 -8.53 -4.90 -1.57
N ASN A 200 -9.84 -4.72 -1.44
CA ASN A 200 -10.82 -5.69 -1.90
C ASN A 200 -11.25 -5.32 -3.33
N MET A 201 -11.04 -6.21 -4.29
CA MET A 201 -11.52 -6.09 -5.65
C MET A 201 -12.59 -7.17 -5.90
N ASP A 202 -13.86 -6.77 -5.88
CA ASP A 202 -15.00 -7.67 -6.15
C ASP A 202 -15.02 -8.95 -5.28
N GLY A 203 -14.64 -8.81 -4.00
CA GLY A 203 -14.62 -9.92 -3.05
C GLY A 203 -13.28 -10.68 -2.98
N MET A 204 -12.32 -10.32 -3.80
CA MET A 204 -10.98 -10.92 -3.79
C MET A 204 -9.92 -9.96 -3.24
N PRO A 205 -8.99 -10.44 -2.40
CA PRO A 205 -7.88 -9.62 -1.94
C PRO A 205 -6.94 -9.30 -3.11
N PHE A 206 -6.48 -8.05 -3.16
CA PHE A 206 -5.56 -7.57 -4.16
C PHE A 206 -4.54 -6.61 -3.54
N GLY A 207 -3.33 -6.51 -4.10
CA GLY A 207 -2.26 -5.69 -3.56
C GLY A 207 -1.49 -6.40 -2.43
N THR A 208 -1.14 -5.67 -1.38
CA THR A 208 -0.36 -6.19 -0.25
C THR A 208 -1.28 -6.49 0.92
N TYR A 209 -1.29 -7.74 1.38
CA TYR A 209 -2.18 -8.19 2.45
C TYR A 209 -1.58 -9.31 3.28
N LEU A 210 -2.13 -9.48 4.47
CA LEU A 210 -1.85 -10.57 5.41
C LEU A 210 -3.08 -11.49 5.47
N PHE A 211 -2.85 -12.79 5.38
CA PHE A 211 -3.89 -13.81 5.58
C PHE A 211 -3.44 -14.83 6.63
N GLN A 212 -4.34 -15.19 7.52
CA GLN A 212 -4.08 -16.11 8.62
C GLN A 212 -5.23 -17.12 8.77
N ILE A 213 -4.86 -18.36 9.10
CA ILE A 213 -5.78 -19.36 9.61
C ILE A 213 -5.28 -19.76 11.01
N ASP A 214 -6.14 -19.64 12.02
CA ASP A 214 -5.76 -20.02 13.38
C ASP A 214 -5.87 -21.53 13.62
N SER A 215 -5.43 -21.99 14.79
CA SER A 215 -5.49 -23.40 15.18
C SER A 215 -6.88 -24.01 15.27
N LYS A 216 -7.93 -23.19 15.15
CA LYS A 216 -9.34 -23.60 15.15
C LYS A 216 -9.97 -23.53 13.76
N GLY A 217 -9.17 -23.16 12.74
CA GLY A 217 -9.63 -22.97 11.38
C GLY A 217 -10.33 -21.64 11.12
N ALA A 218 -10.30 -20.68 12.08
CA ALA A 218 -10.83 -19.36 11.83
C ALA A 218 -9.89 -18.56 10.93
N GLN A 219 -10.47 -18.00 9.87
CA GLN A 219 -9.74 -17.21 8.87
C GLN A 219 -9.80 -15.73 9.23
N ALA A 220 -8.67 -15.06 9.08
CA ALA A 220 -8.54 -13.61 9.27
C ALA A 220 -7.67 -13.00 8.16
N MET A 221 -7.93 -11.76 7.81
CA MET A 221 -7.19 -11.03 6.79
C MET A 221 -7.08 -9.56 7.16
N ASP A 222 -5.93 -8.97 6.86
CA ASP A 222 -5.74 -7.52 6.90
C ASP A 222 -5.08 -7.03 5.61
N PHE A 223 -5.59 -5.91 5.10
CA PHE A 223 -4.96 -5.19 4.01
C PHE A 223 -3.84 -4.29 4.55
N ILE A 224 -2.66 -4.37 3.97
CA ILE A 224 -1.52 -3.56 4.36
C ILE A 224 -1.58 -2.23 3.65
N MET A 225 -1.57 -1.14 4.42
CA MET A 225 -1.70 0.24 3.92
C MET A 225 -0.43 1.06 4.12
N GLU A 226 0.43 0.66 5.07
CA GLU A 226 1.62 1.37 5.47
C GLU A 226 2.76 0.39 5.73
N GLY A 227 3.98 0.84 5.47
CA GLY A 227 5.19 0.09 5.77
C GLY A 227 6.10 -0.09 4.57
N ASN A 228 7.10 -0.90 4.75
CA ASN A 228 8.12 -1.13 3.73
C ASN A 228 8.73 -2.52 3.82
N VAL A 229 9.40 -2.90 2.73
CA VAL A 229 10.31 -4.04 2.65
C VAL A 229 11.65 -3.55 2.17
N ASN A 230 12.71 -3.86 2.90
CA ASN A 230 14.07 -3.66 2.45
C ASN A 230 14.59 -4.97 1.82
N VAL A 231 14.91 -4.92 0.54
CA VAL A 231 15.40 -6.04 -0.24
C VAL A 231 16.90 -5.93 -0.36
N SER A 232 17.60 -6.97 0.03
CA SER A 232 19.01 -7.13 -0.28
C SER A 232 19.27 -8.51 -0.91
N ARG A 233 20.32 -8.60 -1.71
CA ARG A 233 20.70 -9.80 -2.45
C ARG A 233 22.17 -10.10 -2.26
N SER A 234 22.50 -11.36 -2.08
CA SER A 234 23.86 -11.87 -2.03
C SER A 234 23.98 -13.14 -2.88
N GLN A 235 25.19 -13.52 -3.22
CA GLN A 235 25.44 -14.78 -3.94
C GLN A 235 26.06 -15.82 -3.01
N VAL A 236 25.49 -17.02 -3.01
CA VAL A 236 26.07 -18.19 -2.33
C VAL A 236 26.33 -19.26 -3.38
N GLY A 237 27.58 -19.37 -3.80
CA GLY A 237 27.94 -20.20 -4.97
C GLY A 237 27.40 -19.60 -6.27
N TYR A 238 26.51 -20.33 -6.93
CA TYR A 238 25.84 -19.87 -8.17
C TYR A 238 24.39 -19.41 -7.93
N ASN A 239 23.92 -19.42 -6.69
CA ASN A 239 22.55 -19.09 -6.37
C ASN A 239 22.46 -17.70 -5.75
N ASP A 240 21.48 -16.95 -6.17
CA ASP A 240 21.09 -15.70 -5.53
C ASP A 240 20.33 -16.02 -4.24
N VAL A 241 20.71 -15.33 -3.17
CA VAL A 241 20.05 -15.40 -1.87
C VAL A 241 19.51 -14.01 -1.55
N TYR A 242 18.21 -13.91 -1.40
CA TYR A 242 17.50 -12.69 -1.04
C TYR A 242 17.31 -12.60 0.46
N THR A 243 17.36 -11.40 0.99
CA THR A 243 16.90 -11.08 2.34
C THR A 243 15.83 -10.02 2.22
N LEU A 244 14.66 -10.30 2.78
CA LEU A 244 13.51 -9.40 2.84
C LEU A 244 13.28 -9.02 4.30
N GLU A 245 13.62 -7.78 4.66
CA GLU A 245 13.33 -7.21 5.98
C GLU A 245 12.06 -6.37 5.84
N TYR A 246 10.98 -6.79 6.46
CA TYR A 246 9.66 -6.14 6.31
C TYR A 246 9.17 -5.58 7.63
N GLU A 247 8.54 -4.41 7.55
CA GLU A 247 7.81 -3.77 8.64
C GLU A 247 6.55 -3.10 8.08
N PHE A 248 5.40 -3.66 8.43
CA PHE A 248 4.09 -3.20 8.01
C PHE A 248 3.21 -2.86 9.21
N THR A 249 2.25 -1.97 8.97
CA THR A 249 1.17 -1.68 9.89
C THR A 249 -0.16 -1.95 9.21
N ALA A 250 -0.96 -2.84 9.76
CA ALA A 250 -2.32 -3.10 9.32
C ALA A 250 -3.26 -1.94 9.76
N PRO A 251 -4.42 -1.76 9.12
CA PRO A 251 -5.41 -0.76 9.52
C PRO A 251 -5.86 -0.89 10.97
N THR A 252 -5.81 -2.09 11.52
CA THR A 252 -6.07 -2.40 12.93
C THR A 252 -4.96 -1.98 13.89
N LYS A 253 -3.91 -1.30 13.37
CA LYS A 253 -2.69 -0.92 14.08
C LYS A 253 -1.85 -2.11 14.57
N ARG A 254 -2.07 -3.30 14.03
CA ARG A 254 -1.22 -4.47 14.27
C ARG A 254 0.07 -4.33 13.49
N LYS A 255 1.15 -4.78 14.09
CA LYS A 255 2.46 -4.81 13.46
C LYS A 255 2.72 -6.16 12.80
N VAL A 256 3.26 -6.10 11.60
CA VAL A 256 3.70 -7.27 10.86
C VAL A 256 5.13 -7.02 10.47
N LYS A 257 6.08 -7.65 11.16
CA LYS A 257 7.50 -7.43 10.90
C LYS A 257 8.34 -8.69 11.08
N GLY A 258 9.43 -8.71 10.37
CA GLY A 258 10.40 -9.80 10.47
C GLY A 258 11.40 -9.75 9.33
N THR A 259 12.17 -10.84 9.24
CA THR A 259 13.16 -11.03 8.20
C THR A 259 13.01 -12.42 7.62
N TRP A 260 12.99 -12.50 6.30
CA TRP A 260 13.11 -13.76 5.57
C TRP A 260 14.41 -13.75 4.77
N THR A 261 15.11 -14.89 4.74
CA THR A 261 16.32 -15.06 3.93
C THR A 261 16.31 -16.44 3.25
N GLY A 262 16.49 -16.47 1.95
CA GLY A 262 16.48 -17.69 1.16
C GLY A 262 16.71 -17.51 -0.32
N GLY A 263 16.74 -18.61 -1.06
CA GLY A 263 16.65 -18.59 -2.51
C GLY A 263 15.23 -18.24 -2.95
N MET A 264 15.11 -17.44 -4.01
CA MET A 264 13.83 -17.06 -4.59
C MET A 264 13.90 -17.28 -6.10
N GLU A 265 13.07 -18.19 -6.59
CA GLU A 265 12.87 -18.40 -8.03
C GLU A 265 11.70 -17.53 -8.48
N ILE A 266 11.95 -16.69 -9.47
CA ILE A 266 10.93 -15.78 -10.02
C ILE A 266 10.39 -16.40 -11.31
N THR A 267 9.11 -16.74 -11.34
CA THR A 267 8.42 -17.43 -12.43
C THR A 267 7.58 -16.47 -13.31
#